data_7f0582b2318ad9ff3d27a2d9b2366ae2
#
_entry.id   7f0582b2318ad9ff3d27a2d9b2366ae2
#
_cell.length_a   1.000
_cell.length_b   1.000
_cell.length_c   1.000
_cell.angle_alpha   90.00
_cell.angle_beta   90.00
_cell.angle_gamma   90.00
#
_symmetry.space_group_name_H-M   'P 1'
#
loop_
_entity.id
_entity.type
_entity.pdbx_description
1 polymer ?
#
loop_
_entity_poly.entity_id
_entity_poly.type
_entity_poly.pdbx_seq_one_letter_code
_entity_poly.pdbx_strand_id
1 'polypeptide(L)'
;MKTRLTSYLLYLFLCFACSKNDSKKGNDLVNETSPYLLQHAYNPVNWKAWNENTLKLAKEQNKLIVISIGYSSCHWCHVMEEESFENDSIAKIMNDSFINIKVDREERPDVDNIYMNAVQLMTGKGGRPLNCITLPDGKPVFGGTYFTKEQWSKILKDVSK
;
A
#
# COMPACT_ATOMS: atom_id res chain seq x y z
N MET A 1 30.10 -36.46 45.61
CA MET A 1 30.05 -35.04 45.34
C MET A 1 30.26 -34.73 43.83
N LYS A 2 29.67 -35.59 42.92
CA LYS A 2 29.82 -35.46 41.44
C LYS A 2 28.51 -35.35 40.64
N THR A 3 27.35 -35.29 41.30
CA THR A 3 26.05 -35.34 40.61
C THR A 3 25.29 -33.99 40.53
N ARG A 4 25.83 -32.91 41.09
CA ARG A 4 25.19 -31.58 41.05
C ARG A 4 25.73 -30.63 39.96
N LEU A 5 26.84 -30.97 39.31
CA LEU A 5 27.44 -30.07 38.28
C LEU A 5 26.87 -30.31 36.89
N THR A 6 26.32 -31.47 36.60
CA THR A 6 25.71 -31.80 35.30
C THR A 6 24.32 -31.20 35.09
N SER A 7 23.61 -30.88 36.19
CA SER A 7 22.25 -30.30 36.11
C SER A 7 22.27 -28.81 35.74
N TYR A 8 23.31 -28.09 36.04
CA TYR A 8 23.43 -26.66 35.70
C TYR A 8 23.86 -26.43 34.24
N LEU A 9 24.52 -27.38 33.60
CA LEU A 9 24.91 -27.28 32.18
C LEU A 9 23.72 -27.48 31.24
N LEU A 10 22.70 -28.20 31.68
CA LEU A 10 21.50 -28.44 30.87
C LEU A 10 20.52 -27.26 30.86
N TYR A 11 20.57 -26.40 31.90
CA TYR A 11 19.73 -25.18 31.96
C TYR A 11 20.29 -24.00 31.16
N LEU A 12 21.57 -24.01 30.80
CA LEU A 12 22.17 -22.89 30.05
C LEU A 12 21.94 -22.98 28.54
N PHE A 13 21.40 -24.11 28.04
CA PHE A 13 21.18 -24.32 26.59
C PHE A 13 19.76 -23.94 26.11
N LEU A 14 18.87 -23.56 27.03
CA LEU A 14 17.46 -23.30 26.71
C LEU A 14 17.13 -21.82 26.47
N CYS A 15 18.09 -20.90 26.53
CA CYS A 15 17.87 -19.46 26.36
C CYS A 15 18.28 -18.90 24.99
N PHE A 16 18.64 -19.74 24.00
CA PHE A 16 18.78 -19.30 22.61
C PHE A 16 17.54 -19.63 21.81
N ALA A 17 16.37 -19.21 22.31
CA ALA A 17 15.21 -19.01 21.44
C ALA A 17 15.54 -17.77 20.58
N CYS A 18 16.11 -18.03 19.41
CA CYS A 18 16.32 -17.04 18.38
C CYS A 18 14.96 -16.49 18.00
N SER A 19 14.59 -15.33 18.58
CA SER A 19 13.50 -14.52 18.08
C SER A 19 13.88 -14.15 16.65
N LYS A 20 13.29 -14.80 15.64
CA LYS A 20 13.28 -14.28 14.28
C LYS A 20 12.59 -12.93 14.36
N ASN A 21 13.37 -11.86 14.47
CA ASN A 21 12.91 -10.55 14.10
C ASN A 21 12.71 -10.59 12.58
N ASP A 22 11.51 -10.97 12.13
CA ASP A 22 11.06 -10.65 10.78
C ASP A 22 10.87 -9.13 10.76
N SER A 23 11.97 -8.41 10.55
CA SER A 23 11.90 -6.99 10.20
C SER A 23 11.11 -6.93 8.89
N LYS A 24 9.86 -6.48 8.92
CA LYS A 24 9.06 -6.25 7.72
C LYS A 24 9.90 -5.40 6.77
N LYS A 25 10.25 -5.97 5.62
CA LYS A 25 10.97 -5.24 4.57
C LYS A 25 10.01 -4.16 4.05
N GLY A 26 10.41 -2.89 4.19
CA GLY A 26 9.61 -1.79 3.67
C GLY A 26 9.50 -1.83 2.14
N ASN A 27 8.42 -1.24 1.62
CA ASN A 27 8.25 -0.96 0.20
C ASN A 27 9.05 0.29 -0.22
N ASP A 28 8.90 0.78 -1.46
CA ASP A 28 9.71 1.88 -1.99
C ASP A 28 9.50 3.21 -1.24
N LEU A 29 8.41 3.35 -0.47
CA LEU A 29 8.10 4.56 0.29
C LEU A 29 8.99 4.79 1.52
N VAL A 30 9.81 3.83 1.94
CA VAL A 30 10.74 3.98 3.09
C VAL A 30 11.76 5.09 2.89
N ASN A 31 12.00 5.52 1.64
CA ASN A 31 12.96 6.56 1.31
C ASN A 31 12.31 7.93 1.07
N GLU A 32 10.98 8.03 1.23
CA GLU A 32 10.24 9.27 1.03
C GLU A 32 10.34 10.19 2.26
N THR A 33 9.99 11.46 2.07
CA THR A 33 10.03 12.48 3.13
C THR A 33 8.65 12.83 3.66
N SER A 34 7.59 12.56 2.88
CA SER A 34 6.21 12.78 3.27
C SER A 34 5.84 11.91 4.48
N PRO A 35 5.35 12.51 5.59
CA PRO A 35 4.84 11.74 6.72
C PRO A 35 3.71 10.77 6.32
N TYR A 36 2.85 11.18 5.38
CA TYR A 36 1.77 10.34 4.87
C TYR A 36 2.30 9.13 4.10
N LEU A 37 3.28 9.30 3.23
CA LEU A 37 3.86 8.19 2.47
C LEU A 37 4.60 7.23 3.41
N LEU A 38 5.33 7.74 4.40
CA LEU A 38 6.03 6.94 5.39
C LEU A 38 5.10 6.08 6.25
N GLN A 39 3.87 6.53 6.55
CA GLN A 39 2.86 5.71 7.23
C GLN A 39 2.59 4.40 6.49
N HIS A 40 2.63 4.42 5.15
CA HIS A 40 2.37 3.26 4.29
C HIS A 40 3.63 2.46 3.91
N ALA A 41 4.80 2.83 4.39
CA ALA A 41 6.08 2.23 4.01
C ALA A 41 6.21 0.74 4.38
N TYR A 42 5.45 0.28 5.37
CA TYR A 42 5.49 -1.10 5.84
C TYR A 42 4.20 -1.89 5.56
N ASN A 43 3.30 -1.35 4.76
CA ASN A 43 2.17 -2.11 4.23
C ASN A 43 2.68 -3.24 3.33
N PRO A 44 1.99 -4.41 3.27
CA PRO A 44 2.34 -5.49 2.35
C PRO A 44 2.11 -5.15 0.87
N VAL A 45 1.39 -4.08 0.57
CA VAL A 45 1.27 -3.53 -0.80
C VAL A 45 2.60 -2.90 -1.21
N ASN A 46 3.09 -3.23 -2.42
CA ASN A 46 4.30 -2.66 -3.00
C ASN A 46 4.05 -1.22 -3.50
N TRP A 47 3.79 -0.34 -2.55
CA TRP A 47 3.56 1.06 -2.83
C TRP A 47 4.81 1.74 -3.39
N LYS A 48 4.59 2.62 -4.36
CA LYS A 48 5.57 3.52 -4.97
C LYS A 48 5.09 4.96 -4.88
N ALA A 49 6.01 5.91 -4.84
CA ALA A 49 5.68 7.31 -4.97
C ALA A 49 5.33 7.66 -6.43
N TRP A 50 4.58 8.74 -6.59
CA TRP A 50 4.30 9.33 -7.90
C TRP A 50 5.54 10.00 -8.47
N ASN A 51 6.15 9.39 -9.47
CA ASN A 51 7.28 9.95 -10.21
C ASN A 51 7.36 9.36 -11.62
N GLU A 52 8.20 9.96 -12.46
CA GLU A 52 8.37 9.55 -13.87
C GLU A 52 8.82 8.10 -14.02
N ASN A 53 9.70 7.62 -13.13
CA ASN A 53 10.21 6.25 -13.18
C ASN A 53 9.09 5.24 -12.90
N THR A 54 8.21 5.53 -11.95
CA THR A 54 7.05 4.67 -11.64
C THR A 54 6.05 4.64 -12.80
N LEU A 55 5.78 5.77 -13.43
CA LEU A 55 4.90 5.84 -14.60
C LEU A 55 5.51 5.15 -15.82
N LYS A 56 6.82 5.26 -16.00
CA LYS A 56 7.56 4.53 -17.03
C LYS A 56 7.48 3.03 -16.81
N LEU A 57 7.68 2.57 -15.56
CA LEU A 57 7.56 1.16 -15.18
C LEU A 57 6.18 0.59 -15.54
N ALA A 58 5.11 1.32 -15.28
CA ALA A 58 3.75 0.90 -15.63
C ALA A 58 3.57 0.70 -17.14
N LYS A 59 4.12 1.62 -17.94
CA LYS A 59 4.11 1.53 -19.41
C LYS A 59 4.94 0.35 -19.91
N GLU A 60 6.15 0.15 -19.40
CA GLU A 60 7.05 -0.94 -19.78
C GLU A 60 6.46 -2.32 -19.45
N GLN A 61 5.78 -2.44 -18.31
CA GLN A 61 5.13 -3.67 -17.91
C GLN A 61 3.72 -3.85 -18.49
N ASN A 62 3.19 -2.81 -19.17
CA ASN A 62 1.81 -2.74 -19.64
C ASN A 62 0.79 -3.08 -18.55
N LYS A 63 1.02 -2.59 -17.33
CA LYS A 63 0.16 -2.82 -16.16
C LYS A 63 -0.72 -1.62 -15.88
N LEU A 64 -1.95 -1.88 -15.48
CA LEU A 64 -2.82 -0.87 -14.88
C LEU A 64 -2.18 -0.30 -13.62
N ILE A 65 -2.55 0.94 -13.29
CA ILE A 65 -2.05 1.63 -12.10
C ILE A 65 -3.20 1.79 -11.11
N VAL A 66 -2.97 1.40 -9.86
CA VAL A 66 -3.80 1.83 -8.73
C VAL A 66 -3.17 3.09 -8.14
N ILE A 67 -3.92 4.18 -8.10
CA ILE A 67 -3.52 5.45 -7.48
C ILE A 67 -4.40 5.67 -6.25
N SER A 68 -3.77 5.77 -5.08
CA SER A 68 -4.47 6.08 -3.83
C SER A 68 -3.93 7.38 -3.25
N ILE A 69 -4.80 8.37 -3.12
CA ILE A 69 -4.46 9.75 -2.72
C ILE A 69 -5.10 10.07 -1.38
N GLY A 70 -4.32 10.62 -0.46
CA GLY A 70 -4.78 11.03 0.86
C GLY A 70 -3.86 12.06 1.49
N TYR A 71 -3.88 12.12 2.82
CA TYR A 71 -3.03 12.99 3.65
C TYR A 71 -2.95 12.45 5.08
N SER A 72 -1.97 12.89 5.87
CA SER A 72 -1.61 12.27 7.16
C SER A 72 -2.74 12.21 8.18
N SER A 73 -3.61 13.21 8.26
CA SER A 73 -4.72 13.25 9.23
C SER A 73 -6.07 12.76 8.65
N CYS A 74 -6.04 12.06 7.52
CA CYS A 74 -7.24 11.57 6.85
C CYS A 74 -7.81 10.32 7.54
N HIS A 75 -8.86 10.46 8.33
CA HIS A 75 -9.48 9.36 9.07
C HIS A 75 -9.85 8.17 8.18
N TRP A 76 -10.60 8.38 7.09
CA TRP A 76 -11.01 7.29 6.20
C TRP A 76 -9.87 6.68 5.39
N CYS A 77 -8.73 7.40 5.25
CA CYS A 77 -7.52 6.82 4.66
C CYS A 77 -6.92 5.77 5.60
N HIS A 78 -6.89 6.05 6.92
CA HIS A 78 -6.43 5.08 7.93
C HIS A 78 -7.36 3.88 8.02
N VAL A 79 -8.69 4.09 8.01
CA VAL A 79 -9.65 2.97 8.01
C VAL A 79 -9.40 2.06 6.80
N MET A 80 -9.23 2.62 5.59
CA MET A 80 -8.97 1.81 4.39
C MET A 80 -7.59 1.15 4.41
N GLU A 81 -6.60 1.76 5.08
CA GLU A 81 -5.29 1.14 5.31
C GLU A 81 -5.43 -0.12 6.15
N GLU A 82 -6.03 -0.02 7.33
CA GLU A 82 -6.23 -1.14 8.26
C GLU A 82 -7.05 -2.27 7.64
N GLU A 83 -8.15 -1.95 6.97
CA GLU A 83 -9.05 -2.95 6.40
C GLU A 83 -8.51 -3.60 5.12
N SER A 84 -7.80 -2.84 4.28
CA SER A 84 -7.45 -3.27 2.93
C SER A 84 -5.94 -3.29 2.66
N PHE A 85 -5.21 -2.21 2.93
CA PHE A 85 -3.81 -2.12 2.50
C PHE A 85 -2.83 -2.88 3.39
N GLU A 86 -3.22 -3.19 4.63
CA GLU A 86 -2.49 -4.07 5.55
C GLU A 86 -2.89 -5.55 5.39
N ASN A 87 -3.88 -5.85 4.55
CA ASN A 87 -4.36 -7.21 4.33
C ASN A 87 -3.56 -7.93 3.24
N ASP A 88 -2.89 -9.03 3.59
CA ASP A 88 -2.02 -9.79 2.67
C ASP A 88 -2.74 -10.30 1.42
N SER A 89 -4.02 -10.69 1.54
CA SER A 89 -4.79 -11.19 0.39
C SER A 89 -5.11 -10.08 -0.61
N ILE A 90 -5.42 -8.88 -0.13
CA ILE A 90 -5.61 -7.69 -0.95
C ILE A 90 -4.29 -7.24 -1.57
N ALA A 91 -3.24 -7.17 -0.74
CA ALA A 91 -1.90 -6.80 -1.20
C ALA A 91 -1.41 -7.74 -2.30
N LYS A 92 -1.67 -9.04 -2.19
CA LYS A 92 -1.31 -10.00 -3.25
C LYS A 92 -1.99 -9.66 -4.59
N ILE A 93 -3.30 -9.38 -4.59
CA ILE A 93 -4.02 -9.01 -5.82
C ILE A 93 -3.42 -7.72 -6.41
N MET A 94 -3.20 -6.71 -5.56
CA MET A 94 -2.66 -5.42 -5.96
C MET A 94 -1.25 -5.56 -6.56
N ASN A 95 -0.38 -6.32 -5.90
CA ASN A 95 1.02 -6.49 -6.32
C ASN A 95 1.16 -7.32 -7.61
N ASP A 96 0.32 -8.34 -7.79
CA ASP A 96 0.38 -9.22 -8.97
C ASP A 96 -0.12 -8.49 -10.23
N SER A 97 -1.18 -7.68 -10.10
CA SER A 97 -1.92 -7.16 -11.24
C SER A 97 -1.68 -5.68 -11.55
N PHE A 98 -1.18 -4.90 -10.60
CA PHE A 98 -1.09 -3.44 -10.74
C PHE A 98 0.29 -2.89 -10.38
N ILE A 99 0.57 -1.69 -10.86
CA ILE A 99 1.55 -0.79 -10.26
C ILE A 99 0.80 0.07 -9.25
N ASN A 100 1.23 0.03 -7.98
CA ASN A 100 0.52 0.69 -6.89
C ASN A 100 1.21 1.99 -6.52
N ILE A 101 0.52 3.12 -6.70
CA ILE A 101 1.05 4.47 -6.43
C ILE A 101 0.30 5.09 -5.25
N LYS A 102 1.06 5.54 -4.27
CA LYS A 102 0.55 6.35 -3.15
C LYS A 102 0.90 7.80 -3.38
N VAL A 103 -0.05 8.71 -3.14
CA VAL A 103 0.13 10.15 -3.35
C VAL A 103 -0.28 10.91 -2.11
N ASP A 104 0.63 11.75 -1.62
CA ASP A 104 0.29 12.78 -0.63
C ASP A 104 -0.25 14.01 -1.35
N ARG A 105 -1.52 14.36 -1.10
CA ARG A 105 -2.13 15.54 -1.72
C ARG A 105 -1.50 16.86 -1.26
N GLU A 106 -0.86 16.88 -0.11
CA GLU A 106 -0.22 18.08 0.43
C GLU A 106 1.08 18.39 -0.32
N GLU A 107 1.79 17.34 -0.78
CA GLU A 107 2.98 17.49 -1.62
C GLU A 107 2.66 17.55 -3.12
N ARG A 108 1.61 16.86 -3.57
CA ARG A 108 1.22 16.76 -4.98
C ARG A 108 -0.24 17.18 -5.23
N PRO A 109 -0.60 18.44 -4.92
CA PRO A 109 -1.93 18.97 -5.19
C PRO A 109 -2.27 19.00 -6.69
N ASP A 110 -1.29 19.06 -7.56
CA ASP A 110 -1.43 18.97 -9.02
C ASP A 110 -2.02 17.63 -9.45
N VAL A 111 -1.45 16.52 -8.96
CA VAL A 111 -1.93 15.15 -9.22
C VAL A 111 -3.31 14.95 -8.58
N ASP A 112 -3.46 15.40 -7.33
CA ASP A 112 -4.72 15.33 -6.60
C ASP A 112 -5.89 15.97 -7.35
N ASN A 113 -5.71 17.17 -7.86
CA ASN A 113 -6.73 17.90 -8.60
C ASN A 113 -7.14 17.18 -9.90
N ILE A 114 -6.19 16.64 -10.64
CA ILE A 114 -6.47 15.90 -11.88
C ILE A 114 -7.38 14.71 -11.60
N TYR A 115 -7.01 13.85 -10.65
CA TYR A 115 -7.78 12.64 -10.36
C TYR A 115 -9.07 12.92 -9.59
N MET A 116 -9.12 13.96 -8.75
CA MET A 116 -10.36 14.40 -8.12
C MET A 116 -11.40 14.82 -9.16
N ASN A 117 -10.99 15.67 -10.12
CA ASN A 117 -11.88 16.09 -11.20
C ASN A 117 -12.37 14.90 -12.03
N ALA A 118 -11.49 13.96 -12.35
CA ALA A 118 -11.86 12.77 -13.09
C ALA A 118 -12.88 11.90 -12.33
N VAL A 119 -12.65 11.66 -11.03
CA VAL A 119 -13.58 10.88 -10.19
C VAL A 119 -14.91 11.59 -10.04
N GLN A 120 -14.93 12.91 -9.84
CA GLN A 120 -16.16 13.70 -9.77
C GLN A 120 -16.98 13.63 -11.07
N LEU A 121 -16.30 13.68 -12.21
CA LEU A 121 -16.97 13.54 -13.53
C LEU A 121 -17.56 12.15 -13.73
N MET A 122 -16.87 11.08 -13.28
CA MET A 122 -17.31 9.70 -13.42
C MET A 122 -18.43 9.31 -12.46
N THR A 123 -18.40 9.85 -11.22
CA THR A 123 -19.23 9.34 -10.11
C THR A 123 -20.20 10.37 -9.51
N GLY A 124 -20.02 11.65 -9.84
CA GLY A 124 -20.73 12.77 -9.20
C GLY A 124 -20.27 13.04 -7.76
N LYS A 125 -19.26 12.34 -7.25
CA LYS A 125 -18.79 12.43 -5.86
C LYS A 125 -17.29 12.59 -5.79
N GLY A 126 -16.80 13.21 -4.71
CA GLY A 126 -15.38 13.32 -4.41
C GLY A 126 -15.13 13.21 -2.90
N GLY A 127 -13.90 12.97 -2.51
CA GLY A 127 -13.51 12.81 -1.09
C GLY A 127 -12.18 12.09 -0.93
N ARG A 128 -11.82 11.79 0.31
CA ARG A 128 -10.59 11.05 0.65
C ARG A 128 -10.93 9.86 1.56
N PRO A 129 -10.20 8.71 1.39
CA PRO A 129 -9.19 8.50 0.35
C PRO A 129 -9.78 8.63 -1.06
N LEU A 130 -8.99 9.11 -2.02
CA LEU A 130 -9.34 9.08 -3.43
C LEU A 130 -8.61 7.91 -4.08
N ASN A 131 -9.34 6.98 -4.66
CA ASN A 131 -8.78 5.80 -5.31
C ASN A 131 -9.15 5.80 -6.79
N CYS A 132 -8.15 5.67 -7.65
CA CYS A 132 -8.33 5.56 -9.09
C CYS A 132 -7.61 4.32 -9.62
N ILE A 133 -8.20 3.68 -10.62
CA ILE A 133 -7.49 2.72 -11.47
C ILE A 133 -7.34 3.37 -12.83
N THR A 134 -6.12 3.35 -13.37
CA THR A 134 -5.78 3.99 -14.64
C THR A 134 -5.13 3.02 -15.60
N LEU A 135 -5.18 3.37 -16.88
CA LEU A 135 -4.33 2.77 -17.91
C LEU A 135 -2.86 3.08 -17.61
N PRO A 136 -1.91 2.37 -18.22
CA PRO A 136 -0.47 2.62 -18.04
C PRO A 136 -0.03 4.05 -18.43
N ASP A 137 -0.84 4.76 -19.22
CA ASP A 137 -0.61 6.18 -19.60
C ASP A 137 -1.21 7.18 -18.60
N GLY A 138 -1.83 6.70 -17.51
CA GLY A 138 -2.41 7.53 -16.45
C GLY A 138 -3.87 7.94 -16.67
N LYS A 139 -4.52 7.51 -17.78
CA LYS A 139 -5.92 7.82 -18.01
C LYS A 139 -6.82 7.00 -17.08
N PRO A 140 -7.69 7.64 -16.27
CA PRO A 140 -8.55 6.93 -15.33
C PRO A 140 -9.65 6.14 -16.05
N VAL A 141 -9.83 4.89 -15.63
CA VAL A 141 -10.89 3.99 -16.10
C VAL A 141 -11.89 3.64 -15.01
N PHE A 142 -11.50 3.80 -13.75
CA PHE A 142 -12.33 3.62 -12.58
C PHE A 142 -11.91 4.58 -11.47
N GLY A 143 -12.86 5.02 -10.63
CA GLY A 143 -12.53 5.83 -9.47
C GLY A 143 -13.63 5.86 -8.43
N GLY A 144 -13.24 6.26 -7.23
CA GLY A 144 -14.11 6.42 -6.08
C GLY A 144 -13.32 6.86 -4.85
N THR A 145 -14.01 6.83 -3.71
CA THR A 145 -13.41 7.25 -2.44
C THR A 145 -13.09 6.03 -1.57
N TYR A 146 -13.68 5.93 -0.39
CA TYR A 146 -13.54 4.77 0.46
C TYR A 146 -14.32 3.57 -0.12
N PHE A 147 -13.72 2.39 0.00
CA PHE A 147 -14.33 1.10 -0.28
C PHE A 147 -14.06 0.16 0.89
N THR A 148 -15.07 -0.65 1.29
CA THR A 148 -14.82 -1.75 2.22
C THR A 148 -13.87 -2.76 1.60
N LYS A 149 -13.24 -3.61 2.42
CA LYS A 149 -12.34 -4.66 1.94
C LYS A 149 -12.95 -5.55 0.86
N GLU A 150 -14.21 -5.94 1.03
CA GLU A 150 -14.93 -6.80 0.10
C GLU A 150 -15.17 -6.10 -1.24
N GLN A 151 -15.61 -4.82 -1.18
CA GLN A 151 -15.81 -4.00 -2.38
C GLN A 151 -14.49 -3.80 -3.12
N TRP A 152 -13.42 -3.44 -2.40
CA TRP A 152 -12.11 -3.22 -2.99
C TRP A 152 -11.56 -4.49 -3.63
N SER A 153 -11.64 -5.63 -2.94
CA SER A 153 -11.26 -6.94 -3.50
C SER A 153 -12.00 -7.27 -4.80
N LYS A 154 -13.32 -7.01 -4.83
CA LYS A 154 -14.13 -7.24 -6.01
C LYS A 154 -13.72 -6.35 -7.18
N ILE A 155 -13.57 -5.04 -6.93
CA ILE A 155 -13.14 -4.06 -7.93
C ILE A 155 -11.80 -4.47 -8.56
N LEU A 156 -10.79 -4.76 -7.72
CA LEU A 156 -9.47 -5.17 -8.19
C LEU A 156 -9.54 -6.40 -9.10
N LYS A 157 -10.32 -7.42 -8.71
CA LYS A 157 -10.48 -8.66 -9.48
C LYS A 157 -11.23 -8.44 -10.79
N ASP A 158 -12.22 -7.55 -10.81
CA ASP A 158 -13.04 -7.30 -11.99
C ASP A 158 -12.28 -6.46 -13.03
N VAL A 159 -11.44 -5.52 -12.57
CA VAL A 159 -10.66 -4.64 -13.46
C VAL A 159 -9.37 -5.32 -13.96
N SER A 160 -8.84 -6.32 -13.24
CA SER A 160 -7.60 -7.01 -13.62
C SER A 160 -7.80 -8.16 -14.65
N LYS A 161 -9.02 -8.44 -15.09
CA LYS A 161 -9.35 -9.46 -16.11
C LYS A 161 -9.14 -8.93 -17.51
#